data_76d4c6f2c230736d6c47d253cf198f89
#
_entry.id   76d4c6f2c230736d6c47d253cf198f89
#
_cell.length_a   1.000
_cell.length_b   1.000
_cell.length_c   1.000
_cell.angle_alpha   90.00
_cell.angle_beta   90.00
_cell.angle_gamma   90.00
#
_symmetry.space_group_name_H-M   'P 1'
#
loop_
_entity.id
_entity.type
_entity.pdbx_description
1 polymer ?
#
loop_
_entity_poly.entity_id
_entity_poly.type
_entity_poly.pdbx_seq_one_letter_code
_entity_poly.pdbx_strand_id
1 'polypeptide(L)'
;MTDHNNNLKNSAAKVKLMGPGGSAEMAIAALQAGADSVFIGPKGWSRRPKSDELNDADMYRVIDYGVADNKDIRVAINVMPAPKEIPLFLCKIEQFANRGAQGVMLCDPGCIRLVRERFPELEIHVSVTAGIFNREDIQLFQQLGADIVVIPYRWGAEEIAQIRDEAGMQLEAFLFQPPKRSWICPGRCYSSSYFHIAHKQDAEDKDHFIGSASRGGSCHRICRSDWQMLQGATKLDEQLFAERQNLKASPELLLWELPKYLELGVSRLKIPGRERSIDLVVAIVSFYRRVLDHLLAGNQQLQQFETEWQQLKLRWNTEKRKRDSNQVSLALVG
;
A
#
# COMPACT_ATOMS: atom_id res chain seq x y z
N MET A 1 -15.28 19.92 27.68
CA MET A 1 -14.08 20.23 26.87
C MET A 1 -12.80 19.50 27.31
N THR A 2 -12.70 19.02 28.53
CA THR A 2 -11.53 18.29 29.07
C THR A 2 -11.43 16.82 28.66
N ASP A 3 -12.52 16.12 28.43
CA ASP A 3 -12.50 14.69 28.05
C ASP A 3 -12.08 14.45 26.59
N HIS A 4 -12.36 15.42 25.69
CA HIS A 4 -12.00 15.29 24.27
C HIS A 4 -10.48 15.37 24.05
N ASN A 5 -9.78 16.22 24.83
CA ASN A 5 -8.33 16.38 24.77
C ASN A 5 -7.56 15.16 25.37
N ASN A 6 -8.14 14.48 26.34
CA ASN A 6 -7.52 13.28 26.90
C ASN A 6 -7.64 12.05 26.00
N ASN A 7 -8.74 11.91 25.26
CA ASN A 7 -8.89 10.86 24.25
C ASN A 7 -7.95 11.03 23.06
N LEU A 8 -7.71 12.27 22.61
CA LEU A 8 -6.74 12.56 21.55
C LEU A 8 -5.31 12.23 21.98
N LYS A 9 -4.90 12.58 23.20
CA LYS A 9 -3.56 12.24 23.70
C LYS A 9 -3.32 10.74 23.83
N ASN A 10 -4.30 9.97 24.27
CA ASN A 10 -4.18 8.50 24.37
C ASN A 10 -4.25 7.78 23.01
N SER A 11 -5.01 8.29 22.05
CA SER A 11 -5.06 7.78 20.68
C SER A 11 -3.81 8.17 19.89
N ALA A 12 -3.34 9.39 20.03
CA ALA A 12 -2.22 9.96 19.31
C ALA A 12 -0.87 9.33 19.67
N ALA A 13 -0.67 8.92 20.93
CA ALA A 13 0.55 8.23 21.36
C ALA A 13 0.78 6.86 20.69
N LYS A 14 -0.20 6.35 19.94
CA LYS A 14 -0.16 5.04 19.26
C LYS A 14 -0.07 5.12 17.72
N VAL A 15 -0.09 6.32 17.12
CA VAL A 15 -0.07 6.45 15.66
C VAL A 15 1.34 6.28 15.12
N LYS A 16 1.50 5.37 14.15
CA LYS A 16 2.78 5.08 13.51
C LYS A 16 2.77 5.53 12.05
N LEU A 17 3.88 6.12 11.61
CA LEU A 17 4.12 6.48 10.21
C LEU A 17 4.84 5.33 9.51
N MET A 18 4.27 4.83 8.39
CA MET A 18 4.85 3.75 7.61
C MET A 18 5.36 4.26 6.26
N GLY A 19 6.66 4.13 6.04
CA GLY A 19 7.34 4.49 4.79
C GLY A 19 7.39 3.33 3.78
N PRO A 20 7.57 3.64 2.48
CA PRO A 20 7.77 2.62 1.45
C PRO A 20 9.23 2.15 1.38
N GLY A 21 9.44 0.87 1.01
CA GLY A 21 10.75 0.33 0.68
C GLY A 21 10.70 -0.36 -0.69
N GLY A 22 10.99 0.40 -1.75
CA GLY A 22 11.14 -0.10 -3.12
C GLY A 22 12.55 -0.58 -3.44
N SER A 23 13.51 -0.22 -2.59
CA SER A 23 14.87 -0.77 -2.50
C SER A 23 15.29 -0.75 -1.03
N ALA A 24 16.40 -1.42 -0.71
CA ALA A 24 16.93 -1.40 0.65
C ALA A 24 17.37 0.01 1.06
N GLU A 25 17.99 0.77 0.15
CA GLU A 25 18.39 2.16 0.36
C GLU A 25 17.17 3.04 0.68
N MET A 26 16.08 2.89 -0.10
CA MET A 26 14.84 3.65 0.14
C MET A 26 14.24 3.32 1.51
N ALA A 27 14.17 2.03 1.86
CA ALA A 27 13.63 1.60 3.15
C ALA A 27 14.40 2.19 4.33
N ILE A 28 15.74 2.09 4.30
CA ILE A 28 16.62 2.64 5.34
C ILE A 28 16.51 4.17 5.38
N ALA A 29 16.55 4.84 4.23
CA ALA A 29 16.41 6.30 4.17
C ALA A 29 15.04 6.77 4.71
N ALA A 30 13.95 6.03 4.46
CA ALA A 30 12.63 6.34 5.01
C ALA A 30 12.61 6.20 6.56
N LEU A 31 13.26 5.18 7.12
CA LEU A 31 13.40 5.03 8.57
C LEU A 31 14.20 6.18 9.18
N GLN A 32 15.34 6.55 8.57
CA GLN A 32 16.17 7.68 8.97
C GLN A 32 15.45 9.02 8.88
N ALA A 33 14.54 9.17 7.91
CA ALA A 33 13.72 10.36 7.72
C ALA A 33 12.57 10.50 8.75
N GLY A 34 12.40 9.52 9.65
CA GLY A 34 11.42 9.57 10.73
C GLY A 34 10.22 8.65 10.58
N ALA A 35 10.25 7.68 9.66
CA ALA A 35 9.25 6.62 9.66
C ALA A 35 9.43 5.71 10.90
N ASP A 36 8.31 5.29 11.50
CA ASP A 36 8.31 4.33 12.61
C ASP A 36 8.43 2.89 12.07
N SER A 37 8.01 2.70 10.83
CA SER A 37 8.04 1.39 10.15
C SER A 37 8.20 1.56 8.65
N VAL A 38 8.63 0.48 7.97
CA VAL A 38 8.62 0.41 6.52
C VAL A 38 8.01 -0.90 6.03
N PHE A 39 7.43 -0.87 4.82
CA PHE A 39 6.96 -2.08 4.16
C PHE A 39 7.80 -2.37 2.92
N ILE A 40 8.33 -3.59 2.87
CA ILE A 40 9.17 -4.12 1.79
C ILE A 40 8.53 -5.37 1.21
N GLY A 41 8.83 -5.72 -0.03
CA GLY A 41 8.26 -6.90 -0.69
C GLY A 41 9.33 -7.78 -1.30
N PRO A 42 9.36 -9.09 -0.97
CA PRO A 42 10.32 -10.02 -1.53
C PRO A 42 9.98 -10.32 -3.00
N LYS A 43 11.04 -10.51 -3.80
CA LYS A 43 10.95 -10.72 -5.24
C LYS A 43 10.10 -11.94 -5.59
N GLY A 44 9.08 -11.70 -6.43
CA GLY A 44 8.14 -12.73 -6.86
C GLY A 44 7.02 -13.04 -5.87
N TRP A 45 6.95 -12.37 -4.71
CA TRP A 45 5.95 -12.62 -3.67
C TRP A 45 5.06 -11.41 -3.36
N SER A 46 5.23 -10.29 -4.07
CA SER A 46 4.32 -9.17 -3.96
C SER A 46 3.65 -8.85 -5.30
N ARG A 47 2.56 -8.06 -5.25
CA ARG A 47 1.81 -7.64 -6.45
C ARG A 47 2.42 -6.41 -7.12
N ARG A 48 3.73 -6.26 -7.08
CA ARG A 48 4.45 -5.17 -7.73
C ARG A 48 5.31 -5.68 -8.87
N PRO A 49 5.71 -4.82 -9.82
CA PRO A 49 6.74 -5.17 -10.78
C PRO A 49 8.01 -5.65 -10.06
N LYS A 50 8.71 -6.62 -10.65
CA LYS A 50 9.94 -7.19 -10.04
C LYS A 50 11.02 -6.14 -9.76
N SER A 51 10.99 -5.00 -10.46
CA SER A 51 11.87 -3.85 -10.22
C SER A 51 11.63 -3.13 -8.88
N ASP A 52 10.44 -3.27 -8.30
CA ASP A 52 10.04 -2.63 -7.05
C ASP A 52 10.03 -3.64 -5.88
N GLU A 53 10.67 -4.78 -6.07
CA GLU A 53 10.80 -5.88 -5.10
C GLU A 53 12.26 -6.15 -4.76
N LEU A 54 12.51 -6.55 -3.53
CA LEU A 54 13.85 -6.79 -2.99
C LEU A 54 14.23 -8.28 -3.12
N ASN A 55 15.49 -8.56 -3.44
CA ASN A 55 16.04 -9.90 -3.27
C ASN A 55 16.21 -10.24 -1.77
N ASP A 56 16.47 -11.50 -1.46
CA ASP A 56 16.56 -11.96 -0.06
C ASP A 56 17.67 -11.24 0.73
N ALA A 57 18.81 -10.95 0.11
CA ALA A 57 19.92 -10.24 0.78
C ALA A 57 19.51 -8.81 1.17
N ASP A 58 18.84 -8.09 0.28
CA ASP A 58 18.31 -6.76 0.56
C ASP A 58 17.18 -6.78 1.60
N MET A 59 16.31 -7.79 1.55
CA MET A 59 15.30 -8.02 2.59
C MET A 59 15.95 -8.16 3.96
N TYR A 60 16.97 -9.00 4.07
CA TYR A 60 17.69 -9.22 5.33
C TYR A 60 18.40 -7.96 5.80
N ARG A 61 19.04 -7.21 4.93
CA ARG A 61 19.71 -5.94 5.26
C ARG A 61 18.74 -4.94 5.88
N VAL A 62 17.53 -4.82 5.34
CA VAL A 62 16.51 -3.91 5.90
C VAL A 62 15.97 -4.41 7.23
N ILE A 63 15.73 -5.72 7.36
CA ILE A 63 15.24 -6.29 8.62
C ILE A 63 16.30 -6.13 9.73
N ASP A 64 17.57 -6.42 9.44
CA ASP A 64 18.67 -6.25 10.40
C ASP A 64 18.81 -4.78 10.85
N TYR A 65 18.69 -3.84 9.89
CA TYR A 65 18.68 -2.42 10.22
C TYR A 65 17.51 -2.06 11.14
N GLY A 66 16.31 -2.57 10.84
CA GLY A 66 15.12 -2.34 11.66
C GLY A 66 15.29 -2.88 13.09
N VAL A 67 15.82 -4.08 13.24
CA VAL A 67 16.11 -4.69 14.54
C VAL A 67 17.12 -3.86 15.33
N ALA A 68 18.21 -3.43 14.68
CA ALA A 68 19.27 -2.65 15.32
C ALA A 68 18.78 -1.24 15.77
N ASP A 69 17.86 -0.64 15.03
CA ASP A 69 17.35 0.72 15.28
C ASP A 69 15.95 0.72 15.96
N ASN A 70 15.50 -0.43 16.43
CA ASN A 70 14.17 -0.63 17.06
C ASN A 70 13.02 -0.08 16.20
N LYS A 71 13.05 -0.40 14.89
CA LYS A 71 12.06 -0.01 13.89
C LYS A 71 11.29 -1.22 13.38
N ASP A 72 10.01 -1.04 13.11
CA ASP A 72 9.16 -2.11 12.63
C ASP A 72 9.35 -2.35 11.13
N ILE A 73 9.58 -3.59 10.73
CA ILE A 73 9.64 -4.00 9.32
C ILE A 73 8.45 -4.89 9.00
N ARG A 74 7.68 -4.49 7.97
CA ARG A 74 6.52 -5.23 7.47
C ARG A 74 6.83 -5.83 6.11
N VAL A 75 6.67 -7.15 5.99
CA VAL A 75 6.93 -7.87 4.76
C VAL A 75 5.64 -8.01 3.96
N ALA A 76 5.58 -7.43 2.77
CA ALA A 76 4.43 -7.50 1.89
C ALA A 76 4.49 -8.75 1.01
N ILE A 77 3.82 -9.82 1.44
CA ILE A 77 3.64 -11.07 0.69
C ILE A 77 2.17 -11.18 0.29
N ASN A 78 1.72 -10.25 -0.54
CA ASN A 78 0.31 -10.08 -0.88
C ASN A 78 -0.07 -10.70 -2.24
N VAL A 79 0.45 -11.89 -2.50
CA VAL A 79 0.06 -12.78 -3.59
C VAL A 79 -0.99 -13.80 -3.10
N MET A 80 -1.62 -14.49 -4.03
CA MET A 80 -2.52 -15.64 -3.78
C MET A 80 -1.80 -16.91 -4.25
N PRO A 81 -1.12 -17.64 -3.36
CA PRO A 81 -0.33 -18.80 -3.74
C PRO A 81 -1.22 -19.96 -4.19
N ALA A 82 -0.77 -20.71 -5.19
CA ALA A 82 -1.40 -21.96 -5.57
C ALA A 82 -1.17 -23.04 -4.48
N PRO A 83 -1.98 -24.13 -4.45
CA PRO A 83 -1.87 -25.15 -3.39
C PRO A 83 -0.45 -25.71 -3.20
N LYS A 84 0.29 -25.95 -4.29
CA LYS A 84 1.67 -26.45 -4.24
C LYS A 84 2.70 -25.42 -3.78
N GLU A 85 2.34 -24.12 -3.76
CA GLU A 85 3.22 -23.02 -3.34
C GLU A 85 3.07 -22.70 -1.84
N ILE A 86 2.03 -23.21 -1.17
CA ILE A 86 1.76 -22.95 0.25
C ILE A 86 2.95 -23.28 1.16
N PRO A 87 3.62 -24.44 1.02
CA PRO A 87 4.79 -24.74 1.85
C PRO A 87 5.92 -23.71 1.68
N LEU A 88 6.19 -23.30 0.42
CA LEU A 88 7.21 -22.30 0.13
C LEU A 88 6.81 -20.90 0.63
N PHE A 89 5.53 -20.54 0.54
CA PHE A 89 4.97 -19.32 1.09
C PHE A 89 5.19 -19.22 2.60
N LEU A 90 4.86 -20.29 3.34
CA LEU A 90 5.07 -20.35 4.80
C LEU A 90 6.55 -20.33 5.17
N CYS A 91 7.40 -21.06 4.44
CA CYS A 91 8.85 -21.03 4.62
C CYS A 91 9.43 -19.62 4.43
N LYS A 92 8.97 -18.86 3.43
CA LYS A 92 9.39 -17.48 3.22
C LYS A 92 8.99 -16.56 4.38
N ILE A 93 7.80 -16.71 4.91
CA ILE A 93 7.37 -15.93 6.08
C ILE A 93 8.22 -16.29 7.29
N GLU A 94 8.45 -17.58 7.53
CA GLU A 94 9.29 -18.06 8.63
C GLU A 94 10.71 -17.48 8.58
N GLN A 95 11.34 -17.46 7.40
CA GLN A 95 12.67 -16.87 7.20
C GLN A 95 12.73 -15.40 7.64
N PHE A 96 11.74 -14.60 7.25
CA PHE A 96 11.71 -13.18 7.60
C PHE A 96 11.33 -12.93 9.05
N ALA A 97 10.38 -13.71 9.59
CA ALA A 97 9.98 -13.63 10.99
C ALA A 97 11.16 -14.01 11.93
N ASN A 98 11.87 -15.12 11.64
CA ASN A 98 13.04 -15.55 12.40
C ASN A 98 14.18 -14.54 12.35
N ARG A 99 14.25 -13.70 11.30
CA ARG A 99 15.23 -12.62 11.21
C ARG A 99 14.81 -11.37 11.98
N GLY A 100 13.56 -11.28 12.42
CA GLY A 100 13.06 -10.17 13.22
C GLY A 100 12.08 -9.25 12.51
N ALA A 101 11.48 -9.66 11.38
CA ALA A 101 10.34 -8.94 10.82
C ALA A 101 9.15 -9.05 11.78
N GLN A 102 8.53 -7.93 12.14
CA GLN A 102 7.46 -7.88 13.14
C GLN A 102 6.07 -8.16 12.56
N GLY A 103 5.91 -8.12 11.23
CA GLY A 103 4.62 -8.40 10.64
C GLY A 103 4.64 -8.61 9.13
N VAL A 104 3.51 -9.10 8.63
CA VAL A 104 3.31 -9.39 7.21
C VAL A 104 2.04 -8.72 6.68
N MET A 105 2.05 -8.38 5.39
CA MET A 105 0.88 -7.88 4.67
C MET A 105 0.39 -8.96 3.72
N LEU A 106 -0.80 -9.48 3.95
CA LEU A 106 -1.42 -10.58 3.22
C LEU A 106 -2.70 -10.13 2.54
N CYS A 107 -3.16 -10.86 1.52
CA CYS A 107 -4.43 -10.57 0.85
C CYS A 107 -5.33 -11.79 0.68
N ASP A 108 -4.80 -12.98 0.85
CA ASP A 108 -5.54 -14.23 0.70
C ASP A 108 -6.13 -14.65 2.05
N PRO A 109 -7.48 -14.81 2.16
CA PRO A 109 -8.12 -15.17 3.43
C PRO A 109 -7.63 -16.49 4.02
N GLY A 110 -7.44 -17.52 3.18
CA GLY A 110 -6.94 -18.82 3.61
C GLY A 110 -5.51 -18.74 4.13
N CYS A 111 -4.66 -17.95 3.45
CA CYS A 111 -3.29 -17.71 3.90
C CYS A 111 -3.21 -16.91 5.20
N ILE A 112 -4.10 -15.94 5.41
CA ILE A 112 -4.18 -15.20 6.69
C ILE A 112 -4.40 -16.16 7.85
N ARG A 113 -5.38 -17.05 7.72
CA ARG A 113 -5.66 -18.08 8.74
C ARG A 113 -4.45 -19.00 8.97
N LEU A 114 -3.86 -19.54 7.90
CA LEU A 114 -2.68 -20.43 8.01
C LEU A 114 -1.49 -19.74 8.68
N VAL A 115 -1.25 -18.46 8.36
CA VAL A 115 -0.16 -17.68 8.95
C VAL A 115 -0.44 -17.43 10.44
N ARG A 116 -1.66 -17.09 10.82
CA ARG A 116 -2.03 -16.92 12.24
C ARG A 116 -1.86 -18.21 13.04
N GLU A 117 -2.27 -19.36 12.49
CA GLU A 117 -2.10 -20.66 13.13
C GLU A 117 -0.61 -21.05 13.29
N ARG A 118 0.24 -20.72 12.30
CA ARG A 118 1.66 -21.08 12.29
C ARG A 118 2.55 -20.10 13.05
N PHE A 119 2.20 -18.80 13.03
CA PHE A 119 2.99 -17.69 13.58
C PHE A 119 2.10 -16.79 14.44
N PRO A 120 1.72 -17.22 15.65
CA PRO A 120 0.74 -16.52 16.49
C PRO A 120 1.19 -15.12 16.91
N GLU A 121 2.50 -14.85 17.02
CA GLU A 121 3.06 -13.57 17.44
C GLU A 121 3.26 -12.57 16.30
N LEU A 122 3.14 -13.03 15.03
CA LEU A 122 3.39 -12.17 13.89
C LEU A 122 2.20 -11.23 13.62
N GLU A 123 2.43 -9.94 13.53
CA GLU A 123 1.37 -8.97 13.21
C GLU A 123 0.92 -9.14 11.74
N ILE A 124 -0.38 -9.32 11.52
CA ILE A 124 -0.96 -9.57 10.19
C ILE A 124 -1.76 -8.35 9.74
N HIS A 125 -1.30 -7.70 8.67
CA HIS A 125 -2.01 -6.63 7.98
C HIS A 125 -2.78 -7.18 6.79
N VAL A 126 -4.07 -6.91 6.73
CA VAL A 126 -4.87 -7.17 5.54
C VAL A 126 -4.53 -6.12 4.50
N SER A 127 -3.90 -6.54 3.41
CA SER A 127 -3.54 -5.65 2.31
C SER A 127 -4.79 -5.06 1.63
N VAL A 128 -4.70 -3.82 1.15
CA VAL A 128 -5.75 -3.23 0.30
C VAL A 128 -6.09 -4.11 -0.92
N THR A 129 -5.17 -5.00 -1.33
CA THR A 129 -5.39 -5.96 -2.42
C THR A 129 -6.27 -7.15 -2.03
N ALA A 130 -6.69 -7.27 -0.79
CA ALA A 130 -7.68 -8.26 -0.36
C ALA A 130 -9.10 -7.94 -0.85
N GLY A 131 -9.36 -6.68 -1.24
CA GLY A 131 -10.65 -6.25 -1.77
C GLY A 131 -11.68 -6.04 -0.66
N ILE A 132 -11.37 -5.09 0.23
CA ILE A 132 -12.27 -4.70 1.32
C ILE A 132 -13.26 -3.68 0.80
N PHE A 133 -14.56 -3.92 0.97
CA PHE A 133 -15.63 -3.08 0.47
C PHE A 133 -16.56 -2.53 1.55
N ASN A 134 -16.64 -3.21 2.69
CA ASN A 134 -17.56 -2.89 3.78
C ASN A 134 -17.03 -3.40 5.13
N ARG A 135 -17.81 -3.18 6.17
CA ARG A 135 -17.51 -3.61 7.53
C ARG A 135 -17.45 -5.13 7.67
N GLU A 136 -18.32 -5.85 6.98
CA GLU A 136 -18.41 -7.30 7.07
C GLU A 136 -17.13 -7.99 6.57
N ASP A 137 -16.50 -7.41 5.54
CA ASP A 137 -15.17 -7.87 5.09
C ASP A 137 -14.12 -7.70 6.20
N ILE A 138 -14.15 -6.60 6.95
CA ILE A 138 -13.22 -6.36 8.06
C ILE A 138 -13.44 -7.39 9.18
N GLN A 139 -14.68 -7.63 9.55
CA GLN A 139 -15.02 -8.64 10.57
C GLN A 139 -14.59 -10.05 10.15
N LEU A 140 -14.78 -10.41 8.88
CA LEU A 140 -14.27 -11.67 8.34
C LEU A 140 -12.75 -11.80 8.52
N PHE A 141 -11.98 -10.79 8.14
CA PHE A 141 -10.53 -10.81 8.30
C PHE A 141 -10.09 -10.85 9.76
N GLN A 142 -10.82 -10.19 10.65
CA GLN A 142 -10.61 -10.29 12.10
C GLN A 142 -10.81 -11.71 12.61
N GLN A 143 -11.89 -12.36 12.21
CA GLN A 143 -12.18 -13.77 12.56
C GLN A 143 -11.11 -14.73 12.03
N LEU A 144 -10.47 -14.40 10.91
CA LEU A 144 -9.36 -15.17 10.36
C LEU A 144 -8.02 -14.89 11.07
N GLY A 145 -8.00 -13.99 12.05
CA GLY A 145 -6.84 -13.70 12.89
C GLY A 145 -5.96 -12.55 12.40
N ALA A 146 -6.48 -11.65 11.57
CA ALA A 146 -5.77 -10.42 11.21
C ALA A 146 -5.83 -9.39 12.36
N ASP A 147 -4.80 -8.55 12.48
CA ASP A 147 -4.67 -7.51 13.51
C ASP A 147 -5.01 -6.13 12.97
N ILE A 148 -4.64 -5.85 11.72
CA ILE A 148 -4.73 -4.55 11.09
C ILE A 148 -5.36 -4.69 9.71
N VAL A 149 -6.21 -3.74 9.35
CA VAL A 149 -6.74 -3.61 8.00
C VAL A 149 -6.25 -2.35 7.32
N VAL A 150 -5.71 -2.50 6.10
CA VAL A 150 -5.40 -1.37 5.23
C VAL A 150 -6.68 -0.93 4.56
N ILE A 151 -7.23 0.19 5.00
CA ILE A 151 -8.51 0.70 4.49
C ILE A 151 -8.40 1.13 3.02
N PRO A 152 -9.47 0.95 2.24
CA PRO A 152 -9.49 1.37 0.84
C PRO A 152 -9.23 2.86 0.67
N TYR A 153 -8.49 3.24 -0.36
CA TYR A 153 -8.23 4.66 -0.69
C TYR A 153 -9.49 5.51 -0.90
N ARG A 154 -10.62 4.87 -1.25
CA ARG A 154 -11.88 5.54 -1.52
C ARG A 154 -12.63 5.96 -0.26
N TRP A 155 -12.26 5.43 0.90
CA TRP A 155 -12.91 5.74 2.16
C TRP A 155 -12.35 7.03 2.74
N GLY A 156 -13.24 7.96 2.98
CA GLY A 156 -12.98 9.18 3.71
C GLY A 156 -13.32 9.05 5.19
N ALA A 157 -13.32 10.17 5.89
CA ALA A 157 -13.61 10.21 7.32
C ALA A 157 -15.02 9.68 7.66
N GLU A 158 -15.98 9.86 6.77
CA GLU A 158 -17.37 9.41 6.99
C GLU A 158 -17.47 7.89 7.00
N GLU A 159 -16.84 7.21 6.04
CA GLU A 159 -16.83 5.76 5.98
C GLU A 159 -15.99 5.17 7.13
N ILE A 160 -14.87 5.78 7.47
CA ILE A 160 -14.03 5.36 8.59
C ILE A 160 -14.82 5.47 9.90
N ALA A 161 -15.62 6.53 10.10
CA ALA A 161 -16.44 6.70 11.29
C ALA A 161 -17.48 5.59 11.46
N GLN A 162 -18.04 5.08 10.35
CA GLN A 162 -19.03 4.01 10.38
C GLN A 162 -18.45 2.64 10.76
N ILE A 163 -17.15 2.43 10.57
CA ILE A 163 -16.50 1.14 10.86
C ILE A 163 -15.72 1.13 12.19
N ARG A 164 -15.47 2.32 12.77
CA ARG A 164 -14.54 2.53 13.88
C ARG A 164 -14.92 1.72 15.14
N ASP A 165 -16.17 1.81 15.54
CA ASP A 165 -16.59 1.38 16.89
C ASP A 165 -16.85 -0.12 17.01
N GLU A 166 -16.88 -0.86 15.91
CA GLU A 166 -17.37 -2.23 15.88
C GLU A 166 -16.36 -3.24 15.35
N ALA A 167 -15.26 -2.78 14.74
CA ALA A 167 -14.34 -3.70 14.08
C ALA A 167 -13.33 -4.35 15.03
N GLY A 168 -13.01 -3.74 16.18
CA GLY A 168 -11.98 -4.26 17.10
C GLY A 168 -10.58 -4.38 16.48
N MET A 169 -10.43 -4.02 15.18
CA MET A 169 -9.20 -4.06 14.41
C MET A 169 -8.54 -2.70 14.35
N GLN A 170 -7.19 -2.70 14.31
CA GLN A 170 -6.46 -1.49 14.02
C GLN A 170 -6.64 -1.09 12.55
N LEU A 171 -6.71 0.23 12.29
CA LEU A 171 -6.88 0.78 10.97
C LEU A 171 -5.59 1.39 10.45
N GLU A 172 -5.20 1.00 9.23
CA GLU A 172 -4.09 1.59 8.48
C GLU A 172 -4.65 2.38 7.30
N ALA A 173 -4.42 3.70 7.27
CA ALA A 173 -4.87 4.58 6.19
C ALA A 173 -3.70 5.02 5.32
N PHE A 174 -3.94 5.16 4.02
CA PHE A 174 -2.99 5.81 3.14
C PHE A 174 -3.03 7.32 3.32
N LEU A 175 -1.85 7.95 3.30
CA LEU A 175 -1.68 9.40 3.26
C LEU A 175 -1.95 10.00 1.87
N PHE A 176 -2.58 9.24 1.02
CA PHE A 176 -2.96 9.60 -0.34
C PHE A 176 -4.40 9.21 -0.57
N GLN A 177 -5.20 10.16 -1.01
CA GLN A 177 -6.57 9.91 -1.42
C GLN A 177 -6.76 10.36 -2.86
N PRO A 178 -7.49 9.61 -3.70
CA PRO A 178 -7.85 10.09 -5.03
C PRO A 178 -8.88 11.21 -4.88
N PRO A 179 -8.93 12.13 -5.86
CA PRO A 179 -10.02 13.11 -5.94
C PRO A 179 -11.38 12.40 -5.85
N LYS A 180 -12.33 13.03 -5.20
CA LYS A 180 -13.73 12.57 -5.16
C LYS A 180 -14.19 12.23 -6.58
N ARG A 181 -14.61 10.99 -6.84
CA ARG A 181 -15.02 10.40 -8.12
C ARG A 181 -13.93 9.70 -8.94
N SER A 182 -12.69 9.58 -8.47
CA SER A 182 -11.72 8.78 -9.21
C SER A 182 -11.90 7.28 -8.91
N TRP A 183 -11.74 6.47 -9.94
CA TRP A 183 -11.72 5.02 -9.79
C TRP A 183 -10.50 4.57 -9.00
N ILE A 184 -10.76 3.85 -7.94
CA ILE A 184 -9.73 3.27 -7.12
C ILE A 184 -9.72 1.78 -7.38
N CYS A 185 -8.50 1.26 -7.48
CA CYS A 185 -8.32 -0.17 -7.53
C CYS A 185 -9.00 -0.82 -6.32
N PRO A 186 -9.98 -1.73 -6.55
CA PRO A 186 -10.62 -2.46 -5.46
C PRO A 186 -9.66 -3.43 -4.76
N GLY A 187 -8.40 -3.50 -5.23
CA GLY A 187 -7.40 -4.42 -4.73
C GLY A 187 -7.50 -5.80 -5.39
N ARG A 188 -8.65 -6.34 -5.54
CA ARG A 188 -8.91 -7.65 -6.14
C ARG A 188 -9.20 -7.48 -7.63
N CYS A 189 -8.16 -7.51 -8.45
CA CYS A 189 -8.27 -7.33 -9.89
C CYS A 189 -7.79 -8.57 -10.64
N TYR A 190 -8.67 -9.16 -11.40
CA TYR A 190 -8.38 -10.30 -12.26
C TYR A 190 -8.03 -9.89 -13.71
N SER A 191 -8.31 -8.66 -14.09
CA SER A 191 -8.10 -8.19 -15.47
C SER A 191 -6.65 -8.33 -15.92
N SER A 192 -5.67 -8.00 -15.06
CA SER A 192 -4.25 -8.16 -15.40
C SER A 192 -3.85 -9.61 -15.67
N SER A 193 -4.55 -10.58 -15.09
CA SER A 193 -4.28 -12.01 -15.30
C SER A 193 -4.83 -12.49 -16.63
N TYR A 194 -5.91 -11.89 -17.15
CA TYR A 194 -6.50 -12.29 -18.42
C TYR A 194 -5.75 -11.75 -19.64
N PHE A 195 -5.14 -10.56 -19.55
CA PHE A 195 -4.58 -9.88 -20.72
C PHE A 195 -3.10 -10.16 -20.97
N HIS A 196 -2.39 -10.79 -20.04
CA HIS A 196 -0.95 -10.98 -20.14
C HIS A 196 -0.48 -12.35 -19.66
N ILE A 197 -1.11 -13.41 -20.16
CA ILE A 197 -0.52 -14.75 -20.04
C ILE A 197 0.40 -14.92 -21.24
N ALA A 198 1.65 -14.51 -21.13
CA ALA A 198 2.67 -14.81 -22.11
C ALA A 198 3.67 -15.78 -21.51
N HIS A 199 3.85 -16.91 -22.16
CA HIS A 199 4.94 -17.86 -21.89
C HIS A 199 6.13 -17.46 -22.78
N LYS A 200 7.28 -17.26 -22.18
CA LYS A 200 8.56 -17.07 -22.89
C LYS A 200 9.59 -18.00 -22.29
N GLN A 201 10.34 -18.69 -23.14
CA GLN A 201 11.57 -19.36 -22.73
C GLN A 201 12.75 -18.42 -22.94
N ASP A 202 13.70 -18.39 -22.00
CA ASP A 202 14.96 -17.69 -22.17
C ASP A 202 15.99 -18.58 -22.91
N ALA A 203 17.19 -18.04 -23.12
CA ALA A 203 18.25 -18.74 -23.81
C ALA A 203 18.77 -19.99 -23.08
N GLU A 204 18.43 -20.13 -21.78
CA GLU A 204 18.75 -21.26 -20.93
C GLU A 204 17.58 -22.26 -20.78
N ASP A 205 16.59 -22.22 -21.69
CA ASP A 205 15.36 -23.04 -21.69
C ASP A 205 14.50 -22.90 -20.42
N LYS A 206 14.65 -21.80 -19.71
CA LYS A 206 13.88 -21.53 -18.50
C LYS A 206 12.57 -20.84 -18.82
N ASP A 207 11.48 -21.40 -18.34
CA ASP A 207 10.15 -20.87 -18.54
C ASP A 207 9.91 -19.61 -17.72
N HIS A 208 9.48 -18.53 -18.41
CA HIS A 208 9.03 -17.28 -17.82
C HIS A 208 7.57 -17.06 -18.12
N PHE A 209 6.74 -17.11 -17.09
CA PHE A 209 5.32 -16.75 -17.21
C PHE A 209 5.14 -15.31 -16.82
N ILE A 210 4.66 -14.50 -17.75
CA ILE A 210 4.23 -13.13 -17.49
C ILE A 210 2.75 -13.15 -17.16
N GLY A 211 2.43 -12.96 -15.90
CA GLY A 211 1.08 -13.08 -15.39
C GLY A 211 0.73 -14.52 -15.01
N SER A 212 0.48 -14.77 -13.77
CA SER A 212 0.02 -16.06 -13.25
C SER A 212 -1.39 -15.88 -12.70
N ALA A 213 -2.36 -16.58 -13.28
CA ALA A 213 -3.71 -16.65 -12.74
C ALA A 213 -3.70 -17.20 -11.29
N SER A 214 -2.77 -18.10 -10.98
CA SER A 214 -2.64 -18.72 -9.66
C SER A 214 -2.09 -17.78 -8.59
N ARG A 215 -1.34 -16.75 -8.95
CA ARG A 215 -0.76 -15.76 -8.01
C ARG A 215 -1.51 -14.43 -8.00
N GLY A 216 -2.67 -14.36 -8.63
CA GLY A 216 -3.38 -13.09 -8.84
C GLY A 216 -2.63 -12.11 -9.74
N GLY A 217 -1.54 -12.54 -10.37
CA GLY A 217 -0.71 -11.79 -11.32
C GLY A 217 -0.04 -10.53 -10.79
N SER A 218 0.96 -10.04 -11.51
CA SER A 218 1.47 -8.69 -11.32
C SER A 218 0.40 -7.69 -11.78
N CYS A 219 0.26 -6.56 -11.08
CA CYS A 219 -0.65 -5.50 -11.51
C CYS A 219 -0.03 -4.75 -12.70
N HIS A 220 -0.49 -5.03 -13.90
CA HIS A 220 -0.07 -4.34 -15.13
C HIS A 220 -0.77 -2.99 -15.33
N ARG A 221 -1.57 -2.55 -14.35
CA ARG A 221 -2.30 -1.27 -14.41
C ARG A 221 -3.17 -1.11 -15.66
N ILE A 222 -3.77 -2.18 -16.15
CA ILE A 222 -4.64 -2.18 -17.35
C ILE A 222 -5.74 -1.12 -17.25
N CYS A 223 -6.26 -0.87 -16.03
CA CYS A 223 -7.23 0.19 -15.77
C CYS A 223 -6.71 1.61 -16.10
N ARG A 224 -5.41 1.77 -16.35
CA ARG A 224 -4.76 3.02 -16.75
C ARG A 224 -4.32 3.03 -18.20
N SER A 225 -4.52 1.94 -18.94
CA SER A 225 -4.25 1.88 -20.36
C SER A 225 -5.22 2.79 -21.11
N ASP A 226 -4.78 3.29 -22.25
CA ASP A 226 -5.67 4.04 -23.14
C ASP A 226 -6.63 3.06 -23.79
N TRP A 227 -7.90 3.28 -23.56
CA TRP A 227 -8.99 2.51 -24.12
C TRP A 227 -9.52 3.27 -25.34
N GLN A 228 -9.72 2.57 -26.44
CA GLN A 228 -10.42 3.10 -27.60
C GLN A 228 -11.87 2.67 -27.55
N MET A 229 -12.78 3.56 -27.94
CA MET A 229 -14.18 3.18 -28.11
C MET A 229 -14.34 2.31 -29.35
N LEU A 230 -15.23 1.34 -29.25
CA LEU A 230 -15.63 0.53 -30.42
C LEU A 230 -16.40 1.39 -31.43
N GLN A 231 -16.30 1.05 -32.69
CA GLN A 231 -17.16 1.65 -33.74
C GLN A 231 -18.63 1.42 -33.41
N GLY A 232 -19.47 2.45 -33.56
CA GLY A 232 -20.91 2.38 -33.27
C GLY A 232 -21.27 2.78 -31.82
N ALA A 233 -20.34 3.34 -31.07
CA ALA A 233 -20.63 3.90 -29.73
C ALA A 233 -21.70 4.99 -29.79
N THR A 234 -22.58 5.01 -28.79
CA THR A 234 -23.61 6.04 -28.65
C THR A 234 -23.05 7.32 -28.01
N LYS A 235 -23.79 8.43 -28.06
CA LYS A 235 -23.43 9.65 -27.34
C LYS A 235 -23.28 9.43 -25.83
N LEU A 236 -24.09 8.53 -25.27
CA LEU A 236 -23.97 8.18 -23.84
C LEU A 236 -22.66 7.45 -23.58
N ASP A 237 -22.23 6.55 -24.47
CA ASP A 237 -20.95 5.85 -24.36
C ASP A 237 -19.79 6.84 -24.44
N GLU A 238 -19.88 7.87 -25.29
CA GLU A 238 -18.88 8.94 -25.37
C GLU A 238 -18.78 9.74 -24.08
N GLN A 239 -19.90 10.07 -23.45
CA GLN A 239 -19.92 10.78 -22.16
C GLN A 239 -19.32 9.92 -21.05
N LEU A 240 -19.74 8.67 -20.93
CA LEU A 240 -19.20 7.72 -19.94
C LEU A 240 -17.71 7.45 -20.15
N PHE A 241 -17.26 7.42 -21.40
CA PHE A 241 -15.85 7.27 -21.73
C PHE A 241 -15.03 8.51 -21.34
N ALA A 242 -15.55 9.71 -21.61
CA ALA A 242 -14.93 10.96 -21.21
C ALA A 242 -14.83 11.09 -19.68
N GLU A 243 -15.88 10.71 -18.95
CA GLU A 243 -15.86 10.63 -17.49
C GLU A 243 -14.80 9.66 -16.99
N ARG A 244 -14.67 8.47 -17.60
CA ARG A 244 -13.63 7.50 -17.26
C ARG A 244 -12.20 8.02 -17.49
N GLN A 245 -11.98 8.82 -18.53
CA GLN A 245 -10.66 9.43 -18.75
C GLN A 245 -10.30 10.38 -17.61
N ASN A 246 -11.27 11.12 -17.06
CA ASN A 246 -11.08 11.97 -15.89
C ASN A 246 -10.83 11.18 -14.59
N LEU A 247 -11.12 9.87 -14.58
CA LEU A 247 -10.89 8.99 -13.42
C LEU A 247 -9.41 8.56 -13.27
N LYS A 248 -8.54 8.90 -14.22
CA LYS A 248 -7.09 8.61 -14.16
C LYS A 248 -6.33 9.56 -13.22
N ALA A 249 -7.01 10.43 -12.49
CA ALA A 249 -6.39 11.37 -11.58
C ALA A 249 -5.48 10.67 -10.56
N SER A 250 -4.32 11.27 -10.33
CA SER A 250 -3.37 10.76 -9.34
C SER A 250 -3.93 10.95 -7.94
N PRO A 251 -3.72 10.00 -7.03
CA PRO A 251 -3.98 10.25 -5.62
C PRO A 251 -3.19 11.48 -5.15
N GLU A 252 -3.83 12.32 -4.37
CA GLU A 252 -3.23 13.50 -3.78
C GLU A 252 -2.77 13.23 -2.35
N LEU A 253 -1.70 13.89 -1.94
CA LEU A 253 -1.23 13.90 -0.56
C LEU A 253 -2.31 14.50 0.34
N LEU A 254 -2.63 13.83 1.46
CA LEU A 254 -3.55 14.33 2.48
C LEU A 254 -2.81 15.28 3.43
N LEU A 255 -3.51 16.29 3.92
CA LEU A 255 -3.04 17.15 5.01
C LEU A 255 -4.19 17.49 5.95
N TRP A 256 -5.25 18.07 5.42
CA TRP A 256 -6.36 18.62 6.21
C TRP A 256 -7.24 17.55 6.85
N GLU A 257 -7.21 16.35 6.35
CA GLU A 257 -7.95 15.18 6.84
C GLU A 257 -7.27 14.52 8.05
N LEU A 258 -5.98 14.77 8.27
CA LEU A 258 -5.19 14.07 9.29
C LEU A 258 -5.73 14.23 10.72
N PRO A 259 -6.12 15.44 11.19
CA PRO A 259 -6.69 15.57 12.53
C PRO A 259 -7.91 14.66 12.71
N LYS A 260 -8.77 14.59 11.69
CA LYS A 260 -9.96 13.74 11.73
C LYS A 260 -9.64 12.25 11.71
N TYR A 261 -8.62 11.83 10.95
CA TYR A 261 -8.17 10.44 10.94
C TYR A 261 -7.62 10.01 12.32
N LEU A 262 -6.86 10.89 12.98
CA LEU A 262 -6.36 10.64 14.32
C LEU A 262 -7.51 10.54 15.34
N GLU A 263 -8.47 11.45 15.28
CA GLU A 263 -9.69 11.43 16.11
C GLU A 263 -10.48 10.13 15.93
N LEU A 264 -10.56 9.64 14.68
CA LEU A 264 -11.22 8.38 14.34
C LEU A 264 -10.41 7.13 14.70
N GLY A 265 -9.25 7.26 15.33
CA GLY A 265 -8.47 6.13 15.82
C GLY A 265 -7.67 5.38 14.75
N VAL A 266 -7.39 6.01 13.60
CA VAL A 266 -6.43 5.45 12.63
C VAL A 266 -5.07 5.33 13.31
N SER A 267 -4.56 4.10 13.44
CA SER A 267 -3.34 3.80 14.19
C SER A 267 -2.08 3.73 13.33
N ARG A 268 -2.25 3.63 12.02
CA ARG A 268 -1.14 3.57 11.04
C ARG A 268 -1.42 4.50 9.87
N LEU A 269 -0.44 5.32 9.54
CA LEU A 269 -0.48 6.22 8.38
C LEU A 269 0.57 5.78 7.37
N LYS A 270 0.13 5.37 6.18
CA LYS A 270 0.97 4.73 5.16
C LYS A 270 1.28 5.65 3.99
N ILE A 271 2.56 5.80 3.70
CA ILE A 271 3.06 6.47 2.50
C ILE A 271 3.28 5.41 1.41
N PRO A 272 2.52 5.42 0.29
CA PRO A 272 2.86 4.60 -0.88
C PRO A 272 4.07 5.20 -1.62
N GLY A 273 4.61 4.51 -2.63
CA GLY A 273 5.64 5.10 -3.48
C GLY A 273 6.92 4.29 -3.58
N ARG A 274 6.85 2.96 -3.42
CA ARG A 274 8.00 2.07 -3.66
C ARG A 274 8.69 2.32 -5.02
N GLU A 275 7.97 2.89 -5.95
CA GLU A 275 8.39 3.24 -7.29
C GLU A 275 8.93 4.67 -7.45
N ARG A 276 9.04 5.45 -6.39
CA ARG A 276 9.47 6.85 -6.43
C ARG A 276 10.98 7.00 -6.20
N SER A 277 11.50 8.20 -6.41
CA SER A 277 12.88 8.51 -6.02
C SER A 277 13.02 8.49 -4.49
N ILE A 278 14.22 8.15 -4.02
CA ILE A 278 14.54 8.15 -2.58
C ILE A 278 14.38 9.56 -2.02
N ASP A 279 14.86 10.58 -2.72
CA ASP A 279 14.78 11.98 -2.29
C ASP A 279 13.34 12.46 -2.08
N LEU A 280 12.42 12.07 -2.97
CA LEU A 280 11.01 12.41 -2.80
C LEU A 280 10.40 11.66 -1.61
N VAL A 281 10.72 10.38 -1.44
CA VAL A 281 10.23 9.59 -0.31
C VAL A 281 10.72 10.17 1.01
N VAL A 282 12.01 10.50 1.12
CA VAL A 282 12.61 11.15 2.29
C VAL A 282 11.91 12.47 2.60
N ALA A 283 11.71 13.32 1.60
CA ALA A 283 11.02 14.60 1.77
C ALA A 283 9.59 14.41 2.29
N ILE A 284 8.83 13.47 1.74
CA ILE A 284 7.45 13.17 2.16
C ILE A 284 7.42 12.59 3.58
N VAL A 285 8.30 11.64 3.91
CA VAL A 285 8.36 11.04 5.25
C VAL A 285 8.70 12.11 6.29
N SER A 286 9.74 12.93 6.06
CA SER A 286 10.14 14.01 6.97
C SER A 286 9.04 15.06 7.15
N PHE A 287 8.32 15.38 6.08
CA PHE A 287 7.17 16.27 6.13
C PHE A 287 6.08 15.71 7.05
N TYR A 288 5.62 14.48 6.81
CA TYR A 288 4.57 13.88 7.61
C TYR A 288 4.99 13.60 9.05
N ARG A 289 6.28 13.33 9.29
CA ARG A 289 6.78 13.21 10.67
C ARG A 289 6.57 14.52 11.43
N ARG A 290 6.96 15.65 10.86
CA ARG A 290 6.77 16.97 11.47
C ARG A 290 5.29 17.33 11.66
N VAL A 291 4.44 17.01 10.68
CA VAL A 291 2.99 17.20 10.79
C VAL A 291 2.42 16.37 11.94
N LEU A 292 2.81 15.10 12.03
CA LEU A 292 2.36 14.22 13.11
C LEU A 292 2.85 14.70 14.48
N ASP A 293 4.11 15.06 14.62
CA ASP A 293 4.66 15.57 15.88
C ASP A 293 3.92 16.84 16.33
N HIS A 294 3.58 17.71 15.39
CA HIS A 294 2.78 18.90 15.66
C HIS A 294 1.36 18.57 16.16
N LEU A 295 0.69 17.63 15.50
CA LEU A 295 -0.64 17.17 15.91
C LEU A 295 -0.60 16.44 17.27
N LEU A 296 0.41 15.60 17.48
CA LEU A 296 0.61 14.87 18.75
C LEU A 296 0.91 15.80 19.93
N ALA A 297 1.53 16.95 19.66
CA ALA A 297 1.71 18.02 20.66
C ALA A 297 0.41 18.79 21.00
N GLY A 298 -0.73 18.41 20.38
CA GLY A 298 -2.05 19.00 20.62
C GLY A 298 -2.39 20.20 19.73
N ASN A 299 -1.55 20.52 18.75
CA ASN A 299 -1.80 21.62 17.82
C ASN A 299 -2.65 21.16 16.64
N GLN A 300 -3.81 21.79 16.43
CA GLN A 300 -4.73 21.42 15.34
C GLN A 300 -4.53 22.25 14.06
N GLN A 301 -3.75 23.35 14.13
CA GLN A 301 -3.55 24.25 13.01
C GLN A 301 -2.46 23.72 12.08
N LEU A 302 -2.79 23.52 10.81
CA LEU A 302 -1.90 22.95 9.79
C LEU A 302 -1.45 23.94 8.72
N GLN A 303 -1.89 25.22 8.80
CA GLN A 303 -1.62 26.26 7.79
C GLN A 303 -0.12 26.46 7.53
N GLN A 304 0.70 26.33 8.54
CA GLN A 304 2.16 26.45 8.41
C GLN A 304 2.80 25.38 7.51
N PHE A 305 2.14 24.25 7.29
CA PHE A 305 2.59 23.16 6.44
C PHE A 305 2.09 23.25 4.99
N GLU A 306 1.17 24.16 4.69
CA GLU A 306 0.47 24.22 3.40
C GLU A 306 1.41 24.45 2.22
N THR A 307 2.33 25.41 2.33
CA THR A 307 3.26 25.74 1.24
C THR A 307 4.13 24.56 0.85
N GLU A 308 4.72 23.88 1.83
CA GLU A 308 5.55 22.70 1.58
C GLU A 308 4.71 21.53 1.06
N TRP A 309 3.51 21.33 1.59
CA TRP A 309 2.58 20.33 1.10
C TRP A 309 2.24 20.52 -0.38
N GLN A 310 1.96 21.74 -0.83
CA GLN A 310 1.70 22.04 -2.24
C GLN A 310 2.92 21.74 -3.12
N GLN A 311 4.12 22.06 -2.67
CA GLN A 311 5.36 21.73 -3.36
C GLN A 311 5.57 20.22 -3.50
N LEU A 312 5.31 19.45 -2.44
CA LEU A 312 5.40 17.99 -2.45
C LEU A 312 4.34 17.37 -3.39
N LYS A 313 3.12 17.89 -3.42
CA LYS A 313 2.08 17.48 -4.38
C LYS A 313 2.54 17.70 -5.83
N LEU A 314 3.13 18.84 -6.12
CA LEU A 314 3.64 19.14 -7.46
C LEU A 314 4.76 18.18 -7.85
N ARG A 315 5.74 17.97 -6.97
CA ARG A 315 6.84 17.01 -7.19
C ARG A 315 6.30 15.59 -7.42
N TRP A 316 5.39 15.13 -6.59
CA TRP A 316 4.76 13.81 -6.72
C TRP A 316 4.10 13.61 -8.09
N ASN A 317 3.35 14.59 -8.56
CA ASN A 317 2.66 14.53 -9.85
C ASN A 317 3.64 14.59 -11.04
N THR A 318 4.70 15.38 -10.94
CA THR A 318 5.71 15.53 -11.99
C THR A 318 6.52 14.24 -12.17
N GLU A 319 7.00 13.63 -11.09
CA GLU A 319 7.75 12.37 -11.17
C GLU A 319 6.89 11.22 -11.72
N LYS A 320 5.61 11.18 -11.35
CA LYS A 320 4.70 10.16 -11.86
C LYS A 320 4.47 10.29 -13.36
N ARG A 321 4.33 11.52 -13.88
CA ARG A 321 4.18 11.77 -15.32
C ARG A 321 5.38 11.28 -16.11
N LYS A 322 6.59 11.55 -15.65
CA LYS A 322 7.83 11.08 -16.29
C LYS A 322 7.88 9.56 -16.38
N ARG A 323 7.49 8.86 -15.33
CA ARG A 323 7.50 7.41 -15.29
C ARG A 323 6.40 6.79 -16.19
N ASP A 324 5.20 7.34 -16.18
CA ASP A 324 4.10 6.87 -17.04
C ASP A 324 4.47 7.02 -18.53
N SER A 325 5.16 8.09 -18.93
CA SER A 325 5.66 8.28 -20.31
C SER A 325 6.72 7.25 -20.69
N ASN A 326 7.66 6.94 -19.80
CA ASN A 326 8.70 5.95 -20.05
C ASN A 326 8.15 4.53 -20.15
N GLN A 327 7.12 4.18 -19.36
CA GLN A 327 6.47 2.86 -19.44
C GLN A 327 5.73 2.66 -20.76
N VAL A 328 5.10 3.68 -21.31
CA VAL A 328 4.45 3.62 -22.63
C VAL A 328 5.48 3.39 -23.73
N SER A 329 6.63 4.05 -23.68
CA SER A 329 7.72 3.86 -24.65
C SER A 329 8.30 2.44 -24.63
N LEU A 330 8.43 1.83 -23.46
CA LEU A 330 8.92 0.44 -23.32
C LEU A 330 7.90 -0.61 -23.79
N ALA A 331 6.60 -0.33 -23.67
CA ALA A 331 5.54 -1.21 -24.13
C ALA A 331 5.37 -1.21 -25.68
N LEU A 332 5.83 -0.16 -26.35
CA LEU A 332 5.79 -0.05 -27.82
C LEU A 332 7.03 -0.66 -28.50
N VAL A 333 8.05 -1.03 -27.77
CA VAL A 333 9.32 -1.58 -28.28
C VAL A 333 9.48 -3.07 -27.99
N GLY A 334 8.49 -3.68 -27.31
CA GLY A 334 8.51 -5.10 -26.91
C GLY A 334 7.69 -6.00 -27.81
#